data_f51a2c81a6c4975fe9d78cca676edc4e
#
_entry.id   f51a2c81a6c4975fe9d78cca676edc4e
#
_cell.length_a   1.000
_cell.length_b   1.000
_cell.length_c   1.000
_cell.angle_alpha   90.00
_cell.angle_beta   90.00
_cell.angle_gamma   90.00
#
_symmetry.space_group_name_H-M   'P 1'
#
loop_
_entity.id
_entity.type
_entity.pdbx_description
1 polymer ?
#
loop_
_entity_poly.entity_id
_entity_poly.type
_entity_poly.pdbx_seq_one_letter_code
_entity_poly.pdbx_strand_id
1 'polypeptide(L)'
;MSSFAKGGFYYTITALHPEVTGSCLFVKVHYPDGKVTHFIVDCGMFQEAEYTQLNNQQLPFCSSKISFALITHNHADHNGRLPVLVKEGFKGKIYCTNFTKQVMRYSLMDDYKIMMSNARNKKLKIMYSESDIDEVMARTEGCEYEETIYLDERIKATFLDNGHLPGAAMILVQISYYGEETLNLLFTGDYKAKSLWREIKDVPEWVKALPKDVVIESTYGYMESS
;
A
#
# COMPACT_ATOMS: atom_id res chain seq x y z
N MET A 1 0.77 -1.88 17.61
CA MET A 1 1.74 -0.87 17.14
C MET A 1 3.15 -1.40 17.35
N SER A 2 3.92 -1.53 16.27
CA SER A 2 5.32 -1.95 16.36
C SER A 2 6.21 -0.71 16.32
N SER A 3 7.26 -0.67 17.14
CA SER A 3 8.26 0.40 17.13
C SER A 3 9.66 -0.22 17.18
N PHE A 4 10.51 0.19 16.26
CA PHE A 4 11.86 -0.33 16.13
C PHE A 4 12.83 0.86 16.09
N ALA A 5 13.92 0.78 16.84
CA ALA A 5 14.94 1.82 16.90
C ALA A 5 16.29 1.28 16.47
N LYS A 6 17.02 2.03 15.64
CA LYS A 6 18.33 1.70 15.13
C LYS A 6 19.07 2.99 14.77
N GLY A 7 20.33 3.10 15.18
CA GLY A 7 21.17 4.26 14.81
C GLY A 7 20.59 5.63 15.15
N GLY A 8 19.78 5.75 16.21
CA GLY A 8 19.16 7.02 16.63
C GLY A 8 17.90 7.43 15.86
N PHE A 9 17.47 6.68 14.87
CA PHE A 9 16.16 6.85 14.23
C PHE A 9 15.34 5.56 14.30
N TYR A 10 14.02 5.68 14.15
CA TYR A 10 13.11 4.55 14.26
C TYR A 10 11.85 4.77 13.42
N TYR A 11 11.09 3.71 13.22
CA TYR A 11 9.79 3.79 12.60
C TYR A 11 8.70 3.14 13.46
N THR A 12 7.46 3.49 13.17
CA THR A 12 6.28 2.81 13.69
C THR A 12 5.38 2.41 12.54
N ILE A 13 4.80 1.21 12.61
CA ILE A 13 3.78 0.73 11.68
C ILE A 13 2.48 0.55 12.44
N THR A 14 1.40 1.06 11.88
CA THR A 14 0.05 0.89 12.41
C THR A 14 -0.82 0.31 11.29
N ALA A 15 -1.30 -0.92 11.45
CA ALA A 15 -2.38 -1.43 10.65
C ALA A 15 -3.65 -0.66 11.04
N LEU A 16 -4.30 -0.04 10.07
CA LEU A 16 -5.48 0.79 10.34
C LEU A 16 -6.75 -0.04 10.48
N HIS A 17 -6.67 -1.30 10.10
CA HIS A 17 -7.70 -2.30 10.32
C HIS A 17 -7.05 -3.64 10.70
N PRO A 18 -7.61 -4.37 11.68
CA PRO A 18 -7.02 -5.63 12.13
C PRO A 18 -7.42 -6.84 11.27
N GLU A 19 -8.40 -6.70 10.39
CA GLU A 19 -8.92 -7.78 9.56
C GLU A 19 -8.18 -7.88 8.21
N VAL A 20 -8.58 -8.87 7.40
CA VAL A 20 -7.89 -9.24 6.16
C VAL A 20 -8.07 -8.20 5.05
N THR A 21 -9.27 -7.65 4.87
CA THR A 21 -9.53 -6.63 3.84
C THR A 21 -9.42 -5.21 4.39
N GLY A 22 -9.43 -4.21 3.52
CA GLY A 22 -9.23 -2.82 3.92
C GLY A 22 -7.77 -2.52 4.25
N SER A 23 -6.84 -3.22 3.59
CA SER A 23 -5.40 -3.08 3.84
C SER A 23 -4.97 -1.62 3.75
N CYS A 24 -4.42 -1.13 4.85
CA CYS A 24 -3.79 0.18 4.91
C CYS A 24 -2.82 0.22 6.09
N LEU A 25 -1.54 0.21 5.78
CA LEU A 25 -0.47 0.26 6.76
C LEU A 25 0.07 1.68 6.83
N PHE A 26 -0.14 2.35 7.94
CA PHE A 26 0.36 3.69 8.18
C PHE A 26 1.73 3.64 8.84
N VAL A 27 2.73 4.18 8.15
CA VAL A 27 4.12 4.18 8.59
C VAL A 27 4.58 5.59 8.94
N LYS A 28 5.22 5.74 10.09
CA LYS A 28 5.90 6.96 10.50
C LYS A 28 7.38 6.66 10.71
N VAL A 29 8.23 7.45 10.10
CA VAL A 29 9.68 7.41 10.31
C VAL A 29 10.10 8.64 11.07
N HIS A 30 10.72 8.45 12.22
CA HIS A 30 11.22 9.51 13.08
C HIS A 30 12.73 9.63 12.96
N TYR A 31 13.22 10.81 12.65
CA TYR A 31 14.64 11.10 12.48
C TYR A 31 15.17 11.94 13.65
N PRO A 32 16.47 11.80 13.99
CA PRO A 32 17.11 12.56 15.09
C PRO A 32 17.05 14.09 14.92
N ASP A 33 16.95 14.57 13.67
CA ASP A 33 16.78 16.00 13.37
C ASP A 33 15.36 16.54 13.62
N GLY A 34 14.46 15.72 14.15
CA GLY A 34 13.06 16.06 14.42
C GLY A 34 12.14 15.94 13.21
N LYS A 35 12.67 15.65 12.01
CA LYS A 35 11.83 15.37 10.83
C LYS A 35 11.04 14.06 11.04
N VAL A 36 9.80 14.07 10.58
CA VAL A 36 8.95 12.86 10.55
C VAL A 36 8.40 12.71 9.14
N THR A 37 8.66 11.56 8.51
CA THR A 37 8.06 11.19 7.23
C THR A 37 6.90 10.23 7.47
N HIS A 38 5.75 10.53 6.88
CA HIS A 38 4.56 9.69 6.91
C HIS A 38 4.30 9.10 5.53
N PHE A 39 4.10 7.80 5.46
CA PHE A 39 3.65 7.17 4.22
C PHE A 39 2.69 6.02 4.51
N ILE A 40 2.00 5.55 3.49
CA ILE A 40 1.12 4.39 3.59
C ILE A 40 1.55 3.30 2.60
N VAL A 41 1.28 2.07 2.98
CA VAL A 41 1.30 0.91 2.08
C VAL A 41 -0.13 0.40 1.99
N ASP A 42 -0.66 0.44 0.78
CA ASP A 42 -2.05 0.21 0.42
C ASP A 42 -3.05 1.24 1.00
N CYS A 43 -4.24 1.28 0.43
CA CYS A 43 -5.36 2.12 0.85
C CYS A 43 -6.66 1.46 0.37
N GLY A 44 -7.03 0.37 1.02
CA GLY A 44 -8.04 -0.56 0.56
C GLY A 44 -9.44 -0.34 1.10
N MET A 45 -10.41 -0.94 0.41
CA MET A 45 -11.81 -1.00 0.83
C MET A 45 -12.05 -2.22 1.72
N PHE A 46 -12.94 -2.06 2.68
CA PHE A 46 -13.44 -3.15 3.51
C PHE A 46 -14.45 -3.98 2.71
N GLN A 47 -14.29 -5.28 2.71
CA GLN A 47 -15.16 -6.21 1.98
C GLN A 47 -16.04 -7.05 2.93
N GLU A 48 -15.64 -7.25 4.19
CA GLU A 48 -16.43 -7.92 5.21
C GLU A 48 -17.72 -7.13 5.50
N ALA A 49 -18.85 -7.84 5.52
CA ALA A 49 -20.18 -7.23 5.64
C ALA A 49 -20.31 -6.28 6.84
N GLU A 50 -19.66 -6.62 7.95
CA GLU A 50 -19.69 -5.83 9.20
C GLU A 50 -18.88 -4.52 9.11
N TYR A 51 -17.89 -4.45 8.21
CA TYR A 51 -16.99 -3.29 8.08
C TYR A 51 -17.23 -2.45 6.82
N THR A 52 -18.05 -2.91 5.87
CA THR A 52 -18.31 -2.18 4.62
C THR A 52 -18.81 -0.74 4.83
N GLN A 53 -19.48 -0.47 5.96
CA GLN A 53 -19.90 0.89 6.33
C GLN A 53 -18.73 1.85 6.55
N LEU A 54 -17.53 1.35 6.89
CA LEU A 54 -16.33 2.16 7.08
C LEU A 54 -15.83 2.74 5.74
N ASN A 55 -16.20 2.15 4.61
CA ASN A 55 -15.89 2.72 3.30
C ASN A 55 -16.56 4.08 3.07
N ASN A 56 -17.61 4.40 3.84
CA ASN A 56 -18.33 5.67 3.77
C ASN A 56 -17.82 6.69 4.81
N GLN A 57 -16.72 6.41 5.47
CA GLN A 57 -16.09 7.30 6.46
C GLN A 57 -14.79 7.89 5.92
N GLN A 58 -14.35 8.97 6.54
CA GLN A 58 -13.03 9.55 6.29
C GLN A 58 -11.93 8.57 6.68
N LEU A 59 -10.74 8.77 6.11
CA LEU A 59 -9.55 8.04 6.52
C LEU A 59 -9.16 8.42 7.95
N PRO A 60 -8.68 7.48 8.78
CA PRO A 60 -8.39 7.74 10.20
C PRO A 60 -7.06 8.47 10.43
N PHE A 61 -6.58 9.20 9.43
CA PHE A 61 -5.37 10.01 9.48
C PHE A 61 -5.51 11.26 8.60
N CYS A 62 -4.59 12.20 8.78
CA CYS A 62 -4.55 13.42 7.96
C CYS A 62 -3.89 13.14 6.61
N SER A 63 -4.70 12.97 5.55
CA SER A 63 -4.24 12.62 4.20
C SER A 63 -3.24 13.63 3.62
N SER A 64 -3.35 14.92 3.96
CA SER A 64 -2.42 15.96 3.50
C SER A 64 -1.01 15.87 4.11
N LYS A 65 -0.82 15.05 5.17
CA LYS A 65 0.49 14.81 5.79
C LYS A 65 1.20 13.60 5.23
N ILE A 66 0.54 12.82 4.37
CA ILE A 66 1.15 11.64 3.74
C ILE A 66 2.07 12.11 2.62
N SER A 67 3.33 11.72 2.69
CA SER A 67 4.37 12.09 1.71
C SER A 67 4.21 11.32 0.40
N PHE A 68 3.94 10.02 0.50
CA PHE A 68 3.72 9.13 -0.66
C PHE A 68 2.93 7.89 -0.24
N ALA A 69 2.36 7.19 -1.22
CA ALA A 69 1.67 5.93 -1.06
C ALA A 69 2.34 4.85 -1.92
N LEU A 70 2.47 3.64 -1.39
CA LEU A 70 3.00 2.47 -2.08
C LEU A 70 1.87 1.45 -2.22
N ILE A 71 1.61 0.96 -3.43
CA ILE A 71 0.50 0.04 -3.69
C ILE A 71 1.06 -1.31 -4.12
N THR A 72 0.72 -2.35 -3.36
CA THR A 72 1.19 -3.70 -3.60
C THR A 72 0.57 -4.32 -4.84
N HIS A 73 -0.74 -4.14 -5.05
CA HIS A 73 -1.44 -4.71 -6.20
C HIS A 73 -2.83 -4.08 -6.44
N ASN A 74 -3.49 -4.52 -7.51
CA ASN A 74 -4.73 -3.92 -8.00
C ASN A 74 -6.00 -4.68 -7.54
N HIS A 75 -6.14 -4.96 -6.23
CA HIS A 75 -7.43 -5.37 -5.66
C HIS A 75 -8.07 -4.22 -4.89
N ALA A 76 -9.41 -4.21 -4.83
CA ALA A 76 -10.17 -3.15 -4.19
C ALA A 76 -9.85 -2.99 -2.70
N ASP A 77 -9.55 -4.08 -2.00
CA ASP A 77 -9.13 -4.09 -0.61
C ASP A 77 -7.67 -3.65 -0.37
N HIS A 78 -6.94 -3.29 -1.43
CA HIS A 78 -5.60 -2.70 -1.37
C HIS A 78 -5.51 -1.29 -1.98
N ASN A 79 -6.39 -0.93 -2.93
CA ASN A 79 -6.31 0.39 -3.60
C ASN A 79 -7.65 1.15 -3.69
N GLY A 80 -8.77 0.52 -3.36
CA GLY A 80 -10.11 1.04 -3.63
C GLY A 80 -10.46 2.35 -2.91
N ARG A 81 -9.72 2.77 -1.88
CA ARG A 81 -9.91 4.05 -1.20
C ARG A 81 -8.89 5.12 -1.60
N LEU A 82 -8.05 4.90 -2.59
CA LEU A 82 -7.15 5.93 -3.13
C LEU A 82 -7.89 7.20 -3.59
N PRO A 83 -9.09 7.13 -4.23
CA PRO A 83 -9.83 8.34 -4.57
C PRO A 83 -10.28 9.13 -3.34
N VAL A 84 -10.58 8.46 -2.22
CA VAL A 84 -10.88 9.12 -0.94
C VAL A 84 -9.63 9.82 -0.39
N LEU A 85 -8.48 9.15 -0.44
CA LEU A 85 -7.19 9.70 0.00
C LEU A 85 -6.88 11.03 -0.71
N VAL A 86 -7.04 11.05 -2.03
CA VAL A 86 -6.78 12.26 -2.85
C VAL A 86 -7.78 13.36 -2.52
N LYS A 87 -9.08 13.02 -2.47
CA LYS A 87 -10.15 13.96 -2.12
C LYS A 87 -9.93 14.61 -0.75
N GLU A 88 -9.36 13.89 0.21
CA GLU A 88 -9.04 14.39 1.55
C GLU A 88 -7.74 15.19 1.62
N GLY A 89 -7.14 15.50 0.47
CA GLY A 89 -6.03 16.45 0.39
C GLY A 89 -4.64 15.85 0.27
N PHE A 90 -4.51 14.56 -0.01
CA PHE A 90 -3.22 13.96 -0.36
C PHE A 90 -2.61 14.64 -1.59
N LYS A 91 -1.33 15.01 -1.51
CA LYS A 91 -0.60 15.73 -2.57
C LYS A 91 0.64 14.98 -3.04
N GLY A 92 0.99 13.87 -2.39
CA GLY A 92 2.16 13.06 -2.73
C GLY A 92 2.00 12.27 -4.02
N LYS A 93 2.99 11.43 -4.29
CA LYS A 93 2.96 10.45 -5.39
C LYS A 93 2.45 9.10 -4.89
N ILE A 94 1.86 8.34 -5.80
CA ILE A 94 1.43 6.97 -5.61
C ILE A 94 2.34 6.09 -6.47
N TYR A 95 3.00 5.11 -5.89
CA TYR A 95 3.91 4.22 -6.60
C TYR A 95 3.36 2.81 -6.62
N CYS A 96 3.43 2.18 -7.77
CA CYS A 96 3.06 0.77 -7.99
C CYS A 96 3.82 0.22 -9.19
N THR A 97 3.65 -1.06 -9.52
CA THR A 97 4.21 -1.58 -10.77
C THR A 97 3.52 -0.98 -12.00
N ASN A 98 4.22 -0.97 -13.13
CA ASN A 98 3.68 -0.49 -14.40
C ASN A 98 2.38 -1.22 -14.79
N PHE A 99 2.31 -2.53 -14.56
CA PHE A 99 1.09 -3.30 -14.84
C PHE A 99 -0.07 -2.87 -13.93
N THR A 100 0.17 -2.75 -12.63
CA THR A 100 -0.84 -2.28 -11.67
C THR A 100 -1.37 -0.89 -12.09
N LYS A 101 -0.48 0.04 -12.47
CA LYS A 101 -0.88 1.35 -12.97
C LYS A 101 -1.79 1.27 -14.21
N GLN A 102 -1.47 0.40 -15.17
CA GLN A 102 -2.25 0.26 -16.40
C GLN A 102 -3.69 -0.20 -16.14
N VAL A 103 -3.91 -1.07 -15.15
CA VAL A 103 -5.23 -1.65 -14.86
C VAL A 103 -5.99 -0.89 -13.76
N MET A 104 -5.31 -0.11 -12.94
CA MET A 104 -5.88 0.56 -11.77
C MET A 104 -7.07 1.45 -12.11
N ARG A 105 -7.00 2.23 -13.19
CA ARG A 105 -8.11 3.11 -13.57
C ARG A 105 -9.40 2.34 -13.84
N TYR A 106 -9.29 1.18 -14.48
CA TYR A 106 -10.46 0.36 -14.82
C TYR A 106 -11.12 -0.20 -13.56
N SER A 107 -10.34 -0.74 -12.62
CA SER A 107 -10.88 -1.25 -11.36
C SER A 107 -11.51 -0.14 -10.51
N LEU A 108 -10.85 1.00 -10.34
CA LEU A 108 -11.40 2.14 -9.59
C LEU A 108 -12.69 2.68 -10.21
N MET A 109 -12.81 2.67 -11.54
CA MET A 109 -14.04 3.05 -12.23
C MET A 109 -15.18 2.04 -12.03
N ASP A 110 -14.87 0.75 -11.96
CA ASP A 110 -15.88 -0.27 -11.67
C ASP A 110 -16.35 -0.17 -10.21
N ASP A 111 -15.44 0.02 -9.26
CA ASP A 111 -15.78 0.29 -7.86
C ASP A 111 -16.64 1.55 -7.72
N TYR A 112 -16.33 2.61 -8.47
CA TYR A 112 -17.11 3.84 -8.51
C TYR A 112 -18.54 3.59 -9.02
N LYS A 113 -18.74 2.82 -10.09
CA LYS A 113 -20.06 2.47 -10.61
C LYS A 113 -20.87 1.68 -9.59
N ILE A 114 -20.23 0.72 -8.91
CA ILE A 114 -20.87 -0.06 -7.83
C ILE A 114 -21.27 0.86 -6.68
N MET A 115 -20.38 1.75 -6.25
CA MET A 115 -20.68 2.75 -5.22
C MET A 115 -21.88 3.65 -5.62
N MET A 116 -21.90 4.14 -6.85
CA MET A 116 -22.99 4.97 -7.37
C MET A 116 -24.34 4.23 -7.40
N SER A 117 -24.33 2.96 -7.81
CA SER A 117 -25.51 2.10 -7.79
C SER A 117 -26.03 1.89 -6.37
N ASN A 118 -25.12 1.56 -5.43
CA ASN A 118 -25.45 1.38 -4.03
C ASN A 118 -25.96 2.67 -3.37
N ALA A 119 -25.37 3.82 -3.70
CA ALA A 119 -25.81 5.13 -3.20
C ALA A 119 -27.25 5.43 -3.60
N ARG A 120 -27.62 5.15 -4.85
CA ARG A 120 -29.00 5.32 -5.36
C ARG A 120 -29.99 4.41 -4.63
N ASN A 121 -29.63 3.14 -4.44
CA ASN A 121 -30.51 2.11 -3.88
C ASN A 121 -30.64 2.19 -2.35
N LYS A 122 -29.54 2.51 -1.65
CA LYS A 122 -29.43 2.45 -0.19
C LYS A 122 -29.29 3.82 0.48
N LYS A 123 -29.39 4.93 -0.28
CA LYS A 123 -29.18 6.31 0.20
C LYS A 123 -27.84 6.50 0.91
N LEU A 124 -26.79 5.82 0.44
CA LEU A 124 -25.44 5.95 0.98
C LEU A 124 -24.76 7.22 0.45
N LYS A 125 -23.81 7.73 1.22
CA LYS A 125 -23.00 8.88 0.82
C LYS A 125 -22.03 8.50 -0.31
N ILE A 126 -21.92 9.36 -1.33
CA ILE A 126 -20.91 9.23 -2.36
C ILE A 126 -19.60 9.81 -1.81
N MET A 127 -18.59 8.96 -1.67
CA MET A 127 -17.33 9.32 -1.02
C MET A 127 -16.37 10.07 -1.93
N TYR A 128 -16.38 9.78 -3.22
CA TYR A 128 -15.49 10.40 -4.21
C TYR A 128 -16.19 10.48 -5.57
N SER A 129 -15.58 11.18 -6.49
CA SER A 129 -16.07 11.41 -7.85
C SER A 129 -15.10 10.79 -8.88
N GLU A 130 -15.51 10.79 -10.14
CA GLU A 130 -14.65 10.34 -11.24
C GLU A 130 -13.41 11.24 -11.38
N SER A 131 -13.52 12.54 -11.11
CA SER A 131 -12.36 13.44 -11.12
C SER A 131 -11.34 13.11 -10.02
N ASP A 132 -11.76 12.51 -8.90
CA ASP A 132 -10.83 12.05 -7.87
C ASP A 132 -10.04 10.82 -8.35
N ILE A 133 -10.67 9.97 -9.20
CA ILE A 133 -9.97 8.85 -9.86
C ILE A 133 -8.94 9.39 -10.86
N ASP A 134 -9.31 10.38 -11.67
CA ASP A 134 -8.36 10.98 -12.61
C ASP A 134 -7.18 11.62 -11.88
N GLU A 135 -7.40 12.24 -10.72
CA GLU A 135 -6.33 12.77 -9.88
C GLU A 135 -5.45 11.65 -9.27
N VAL A 136 -6.01 10.51 -8.86
CA VAL A 136 -5.23 9.31 -8.48
C VAL A 136 -4.29 8.92 -9.61
N MET A 137 -4.81 8.80 -10.83
CA MET A 137 -4.01 8.42 -11.99
C MET A 137 -2.92 9.43 -12.33
N ALA A 138 -3.21 10.74 -12.22
CA ALA A 138 -2.25 11.80 -12.45
C ALA A 138 -1.08 11.78 -11.42
N ARG A 139 -1.32 11.27 -10.22
CA ARG A 139 -0.31 11.12 -9.16
C ARG A 139 0.41 9.78 -9.19
N THR A 140 -0.10 8.79 -9.94
CA THR A 140 0.46 7.45 -9.94
C THR A 140 1.67 7.33 -10.87
N GLU A 141 2.77 6.85 -10.33
CA GLU A 141 3.98 6.49 -11.06
C GLU A 141 4.15 4.97 -11.05
N GLY A 142 4.40 4.41 -12.23
CA GLY A 142 4.69 2.98 -12.40
C GLY A 142 6.19 2.73 -12.41
N CYS A 143 6.60 1.59 -11.87
CA CYS A 143 7.98 1.12 -11.91
C CYS A 143 8.06 -0.33 -12.38
N GLU A 144 9.24 -0.75 -12.78
CA GLU A 144 9.52 -2.14 -13.11
C GLU A 144 9.84 -2.96 -11.85
N TYR A 145 9.68 -4.29 -11.94
CA TYR A 145 10.19 -5.16 -10.90
C TYR A 145 11.71 -5.04 -10.79
N GLU A 146 12.20 -5.08 -9.55
CA GLU A 146 13.62 -4.98 -9.18
C GLU A 146 14.24 -3.59 -9.45
N GLU A 147 13.48 -2.65 -10.01
CA GLU A 147 13.88 -1.26 -10.09
C GLU A 147 13.83 -0.61 -8.71
N THR A 148 14.93 0.06 -8.33
CA THR A 148 14.99 0.86 -7.10
C THR A 148 14.61 2.29 -7.40
N ILE A 149 13.51 2.76 -6.79
CA ILE A 149 13.01 4.12 -6.91
C ILE A 149 13.33 4.92 -5.64
N TYR A 150 13.70 6.18 -5.80
CA TYR A 150 13.92 7.10 -4.69
C TYR A 150 12.63 7.87 -4.41
N LEU A 151 12.08 7.69 -3.21
CA LEU A 151 10.83 8.33 -2.77
C LEU A 151 11.10 9.70 -2.18
N ASP A 152 12.20 9.82 -1.47
CA ASP A 152 12.79 11.09 -1.03
C ASP A 152 14.32 10.93 -0.85
N GLU A 153 14.97 11.90 -0.20
CA GLU A 153 16.43 11.88 0.05
C GLU A 153 16.90 10.75 0.99
N ARG A 154 15.99 10.14 1.75
CA ARG A 154 16.27 9.15 2.81
C ARG A 154 15.59 7.81 2.60
N ILE A 155 14.61 7.75 1.73
CA ILE A 155 13.77 6.57 1.55
C ILE A 155 13.77 6.15 0.08
N LYS A 156 14.04 4.87 -0.15
CA LYS A 156 13.92 4.24 -1.46
C LYS A 156 13.10 2.96 -1.36
N ALA A 157 12.50 2.54 -2.46
CA ALA A 157 11.72 1.32 -2.54
C ALA A 157 12.09 0.49 -3.75
N THR A 158 11.96 -0.83 -3.62
CA THR A 158 12.12 -1.80 -4.70
C THR A 158 10.91 -2.72 -4.71
N PHE A 159 10.25 -2.82 -5.86
CA PHE A 159 9.10 -3.69 -6.05
C PHE A 159 9.56 -5.04 -6.57
N LEU A 160 9.13 -6.13 -5.91
CA LEU A 160 9.52 -7.49 -6.23
C LEU A 160 8.29 -8.33 -6.51
N ASP A 161 8.37 -9.24 -7.49
CA ASP A 161 7.24 -10.12 -7.81
C ASP A 161 6.85 -10.97 -6.60
N ASN A 162 5.58 -10.94 -6.21
CA ASN A 162 5.06 -11.73 -5.09
C ASN A 162 4.16 -12.91 -5.50
N GLY A 163 3.99 -13.14 -6.80
CA GLY A 163 3.28 -14.28 -7.34
C GLY A 163 1.76 -14.22 -7.27
N HIS A 164 1.16 -13.24 -6.60
CA HIS A 164 -0.29 -13.19 -6.36
C HIS A 164 -1.08 -13.03 -7.65
N LEU A 165 -0.86 -11.94 -8.39
CA LEU A 165 -1.45 -11.66 -9.69
C LEU A 165 -0.48 -10.86 -10.57
N PRO A 166 -0.74 -10.71 -11.89
CA PRO A 166 0.11 -9.87 -12.74
C PRO A 166 0.20 -8.45 -12.19
N GLY A 167 1.42 -7.95 -12.02
CA GLY A 167 1.69 -6.64 -11.46
C GLY A 167 1.73 -6.57 -9.94
N ALA A 168 1.31 -7.62 -9.23
CA ALA A 168 1.39 -7.64 -7.77
C ALA A 168 2.83 -7.72 -7.28
N ALA A 169 3.15 -6.98 -6.24
CA ALA A 169 4.50 -6.89 -5.71
C ALA A 169 4.55 -6.94 -4.19
N MET A 170 5.59 -7.55 -3.67
CA MET A 170 6.10 -7.20 -2.35
C MET A 170 7.01 -5.96 -2.48
N ILE A 171 7.06 -5.13 -1.45
CA ILE A 171 7.76 -3.85 -1.49
C ILE A 171 8.83 -3.81 -0.42
N LEU A 172 10.10 -3.76 -0.85
CA LEU A 172 11.22 -3.50 0.04
C LEU A 172 11.40 -1.99 0.17
N VAL A 173 11.19 -1.46 1.36
CA VAL A 173 11.45 -0.06 1.70
C VAL A 173 12.75 0.01 2.50
N GLN A 174 13.69 0.84 2.05
CA GLN A 174 14.96 1.05 2.69
C GLN A 174 15.07 2.50 3.15
N ILE A 175 15.32 2.69 4.44
CA ILE A 175 15.35 4.00 5.10
C ILE A 175 16.76 4.24 5.61
N SER A 176 17.37 5.36 5.27
CA SER A 176 18.72 5.72 5.66
C SER A 176 18.79 7.11 6.28
N TYR A 177 19.78 7.35 7.14
CA TYR A 177 20.04 8.64 7.75
C TYR A 177 21.54 8.84 7.92
N TYR A 178 22.13 9.78 7.19
CA TYR A 178 23.51 10.29 7.28
C TYR A 178 24.59 9.28 7.72
N GLY A 179 24.73 8.16 6.98
CA GLY A 179 25.74 7.14 7.26
C GLY A 179 25.42 6.17 8.39
N GLU A 180 24.25 6.31 9.02
CA GLU A 180 23.72 5.32 9.95
C GLU A 180 23.32 4.02 9.23
N GLU A 181 23.13 2.97 10.00
CA GLU A 181 22.67 1.69 9.48
C GLU A 181 21.28 1.83 8.83
N THR A 182 21.09 1.27 7.64
CA THR A 182 19.82 1.31 6.91
C THR A 182 18.78 0.40 7.56
N LEU A 183 17.60 0.93 7.83
CA LEU A 183 16.42 0.14 8.22
C LEU A 183 15.76 -0.40 6.95
N ASN A 184 15.47 -1.69 6.92
CA ASN A 184 14.84 -2.34 5.79
C ASN A 184 13.50 -2.95 6.22
N LEU A 185 12.45 -2.63 5.49
CA LEU A 185 11.08 -3.10 5.70
C LEU A 185 10.61 -3.82 4.45
N LEU A 186 10.14 -5.04 4.58
CA LEU A 186 9.54 -5.80 3.50
C LEU A 186 8.04 -5.97 3.76
N PHE A 187 7.22 -5.36 2.93
CA PHE A 187 5.77 -5.54 2.92
C PHE A 187 5.43 -6.57 1.85
N THR A 188 4.83 -7.69 2.22
CA THR A 188 4.58 -8.79 1.28
C THR A 188 3.41 -8.51 0.34
N GLY A 189 2.44 -7.68 0.76
CA GLY A 189 1.12 -7.71 0.15
C GLY A 189 0.55 -9.14 0.21
N ASP A 190 -0.51 -9.39 -0.50
CA ASP A 190 -0.98 -10.77 -0.73
C ASP A 190 0.02 -11.48 -1.62
N TYR A 191 0.47 -12.66 -1.24
CA TYR A 191 1.50 -13.38 -1.99
C TYR A 191 1.15 -14.84 -2.27
N LYS A 192 1.77 -15.41 -3.27
CA LYS A 192 1.71 -16.84 -3.59
C LYS A 192 3.10 -17.37 -3.86
N ALA A 193 3.44 -18.49 -3.22
CA ALA A 193 4.72 -19.16 -3.45
C ALA A 193 4.77 -19.89 -4.81
N LYS A 194 3.61 -20.22 -5.40
CA LYS A 194 3.50 -20.91 -6.70
C LYS A 194 2.32 -20.34 -7.48
N SER A 195 2.50 -20.18 -8.80
CA SER A 195 1.43 -19.84 -9.73
C SER A 195 1.28 -20.93 -10.77
N LEU A 196 0.03 -21.27 -11.13
CA LEU A 196 -0.27 -22.21 -12.20
C LEU A 196 -0.21 -21.57 -13.60
N TRP A 197 -0.15 -20.22 -13.65
CA TRP A 197 -0.37 -19.47 -14.88
C TRP A 197 0.88 -18.74 -15.39
N ARG A 198 1.87 -18.57 -14.53
CA ARG A 198 3.11 -17.88 -14.86
C ARG A 198 4.26 -18.30 -13.95
N GLU A 199 5.46 -18.11 -14.42
CA GLU A 199 6.66 -18.17 -13.60
C GLU A 199 6.69 -16.98 -12.65
N ILE A 200 7.00 -17.22 -11.37
CA ILE A 200 7.19 -16.20 -10.35
C ILE A 200 8.70 -15.98 -10.26
N LYS A 201 9.12 -14.72 -10.33
CA LYS A 201 10.52 -14.39 -10.11
C LYS A 201 10.91 -14.64 -8.66
N ASP A 202 12.01 -15.33 -8.44
CA ASP A 202 12.58 -15.48 -7.11
C ASP A 202 12.98 -14.13 -6.52
N VAL A 203 12.84 -14.03 -5.20
CA VAL A 203 13.37 -12.87 -4.47
C VAL A 203 14.89 -12.85 -4.64
N PRO A 204 15.49 -11.75 -5.11
CA PRO A 204 16.94 -11.66 -5.33
C PRO A 204 17.74 -11.98 -4.07
N GLU A 205 18.88 -12.66 -4.22
CA GLU A 205 19.72 -13.09 -3.09
C GLU A 205 20.18 -11.92 -2.21
N TRP A 206 20.44 -10.75 -2.82
CA TRP A 206 20.79 -9.57 -2.05
C TRP A 206 19.67 -9.10 -1.13
N VAL A 207 18.40 -9.26 -1.53
CA VAL A 207 17.23 -8.95 -0.68
C VAL A 207 17.11 -9.99 0.43
N LYS A 208 17.30 -11.27 0.11
CA LYS A 208 17.25 -12.36 1.11
C LYS A 208 18.30 -12.16 2.21
N ALA A 209 19.48 -11.72 1.84
CA ALA A 209 20.62 -11.50 2.75
C ALA A 209 20.48 -10.24 3.64
N LEU A 210 19.63 -9.27 3.27
CA LEU A 210 19.45 -8.06 4.07
C LEU A 210 18.77 -8.38 5.42
N PRO A 211 19.30 -7.89 6.55
CA PRO A 211 18.54 -7.83 7.79
C PRO A 211 17.34 -6.89 7.58
N LYS A 212 16.15 -7.39 7.84
CA LYS A 212 14.90 -6.65 7.58
C LYS A 212 13.78 -7.08 8.50
N ASP A 213 12.86 -6.16 8.76
CA ASP A 213 11.57 -6.48 9.35
C ASP A 213 10.59 -6.81 8.22
N VAL A 214 9.74 -7.81 8.45
CA VAL A 214 8.77 -8.27 7.45
C VAL A 214 7.36 -8.06 7.97
N VAL A 215 6.55 -7.38 7.18
CA VAL A 215 5.11 -7.25 7.38
C VAL A 215 4.44 -8.20 6.41
N ILE A 216 3.87 -9.28 6.95
CA ILE A 216 3.29 -10.37 6.18
C ILE A 216 1.77 -10.36 6.31
N GLU A 217 1.07 -10.69 5.22
CA GLU A 217 -0.37 -10.94 5.24
C GLU A 217 -0.72 -12.20 6.05
N SER A 218 -1.96 -12.30 6.50
CA SER A 218 -2.42 -13.41 7.33
C SER A 218 -3.78 -13.99 6.88
N THR A 219 -4.12 -13.88 5.61
CA THR A 219 -5.42 -14.28 5.04
C THR A 219 -5.85 -15.68 5.43
N TYR A 220 -4.93 -16.61 5.55
CA TYR A 220 -5.18 -18.00 5.97
C TYR A 220 -4.52 -18.36 7.31
N GLY A 221 -4.14 -17.38 8.11
CA GLY A 221 -3.37 -17.58 9.33
C GLY A 221 -4.05 -18.42 10.42
N TYR A 222 -5.38 -18.60 10.33
CA TYR A 222 -6.16 -19.44 11.24
C TYR A 222 -6.58 -20.80 10.64
N MET A 223 -6.22 -21.08 9.38
CA MET A 223 -6.54 -22.36 8.75
C MET A 223 -5.43 -23.36 9.02
N GLU A 224 -5.79 -24.50 9.63
CA GLU A 224 -4.91 -25.65 9.66
C GLU A 224 -4.73 -26.17 8.22
N SER A 225 -3.48 -26.31 7.78
CA SER A 225 -3.17 -26.90 6.48
C SER A 225 -3.56 -28.38 6.52
N SER A 226 -4.58 -28.75 5.77
CA SER A 226 -4.96 -30.14 5.51
C SER A 226 -3.92 -30.86 4.64
#